data_d03a8c07de6271cc71805cc5bd719f70
#
_entry.id   d03a8c07de6271cc71805cc5bd719f70
#
_cell.length_a   1.000
_cell.length_b   1.000
_cell.length_c   1.000
_cell.angle_alpha   90.00
_cell.angle_beta   90.00
_cell.angle_gamma   90.00
#
_symmetry.space_group_name_H-M   'P 1'
#
loop_
_entity.id
_entity.type
_entity.pdbx_description
1 polymer ?
#
loop_
_entity_poly.entity_id
_entity_poly.type
_entity_poly.pdbx_seq_one_letter_code
_entity_poly.pdbx_strand_id
1 'polypeptide(L)'
;MLKQEDRIFKNLYNDLGSSLNDSFKRGDWSNTKELISKGKEWIINEVKLSELRGRGGAGFPTGVKWSFAPKKIGSRPHYLVINADESEPGTCKDRDIMRFEPQKLIEGCLIAAYAVNAHKCYIYIRGEYTKEGEYLQKAIDEAYEKNLIGKN
;
A
#
# COMPACT_ATOMS: atom_id res chain seq x y z
N MET A 1 10.76 11.55 -20.20
CA MET A 1 9.79 11.57 -19.08
C MET A 1 8.74 10.51 -19.37
N LEU A 2 8.33 9.70 -18.37
CA LEU A 2 7.27 8.71 -18.55
C LEU A 2 5.95 9.39 -18.95
N LYS A 3 5.20 8.78 -19.87
CA LYS A 3 3.85 9.24 -20.20
C LYS A 3 2.93 9.10 -18.99
N GLN A 4 1.88 9.89 -18.91
CA GLN A 4 0.94 9.86 -17.77
C GLN A 4 0.30 8.48 -17.58
N GLU A 5 -0.02 7.79 -18.67
CA GLU A 5 -0.59 6.44 -18.67
C GLU A 5 0.34 5.37 -18.08
N ASP A 6 1.66 5.55 -18.21
CA ASP A 6 2.68 4.63 -17.74
C ASP A 6 3.08 4.86 -16.26
N ARG A 7 2.51 5.86 -15.59
CA ARG A 7 2.84 6.20 -14.22
C ARG A 7 2.00 5.40 -13.24
N ILE A 8 2.66 4.76 -12.28
CA ILE A 8 1.99 4.09 -11.13
C ILE A 8 1.35 5.15 -10.23
N PHE A 9 2.11 6.20 -9.89
CA PHE A 9 1.64 7.32 -9.08
C PHE A 9 1.22 8.47 -10.01
N LYS A 10 -0.07 8.73 -10.10
CA LYS A 10 -0.66 9.71 -11.03
C LYS A 10 -0.84 11.09 -10.43
N ASN A 11 -0.77 11.22 -9.10
CA ASN A 11 -1.06 12.46 -8.38
C ASN A 11 0.15 13.07 -7.65
N LEU A 12 1.40 12.66 -7.95
CA LEU A 12 2.58 13.19 -7.24
C LEU A 12 2.77 14.70 -7.38
N TYR A 13 2.13 15.33 -8.35
CA TYR A 13 2.12 16.79 -8.52
C TYR A 13 0.90 17.46 -7.89
N ASN A 14 0.04 16.69 -7.19
CA ASN A 14 -1.18 17.15 -6.53
C ASN A 14 -2.21 17.83 -7.44
N ASP A 15 -2.23 17.47 -8.72
CA ASP A 15 -3.15 18.06 -9.71
C ASP A 15 -4.58 17.51 -9.59
N LEU A 16 -4.75 16.35 -8.95
CA LEU A 16 -5.99 15.57 -8.95
C LEU A 16 -6.61 15.39 -7.54
N GLY A 17 -6.02 15.97 -6.51
CA GLY A 17 -6.46 15.81 -5.13
C GLY A 17 -6.10 14.44 -4.52
N SER A 18 -6.10 14.36 -3.18
CA SER A 18 -5.71 13.16 -2.42
C SER A 18 -6.88 12.48 -1.68
N SER A 19 -8.11 12.97 -1.85
CA SER A 19 -9.30 12.38 -1.23
C SER A 19 -9.65 11.02 -1.84
N LEU A 20 -10.44 10.22 -1.12
CA LEU A 20 -10.95 8.95 -1.64
C LEU A 20 -11.75 9.12 -2.94
N ASN A 21 -12.58 10.16 -3.03
CA ASN A 21 -13.33 10.43 -4.26
C ASN A 21 -12.42 10.74 -5.46
N ASP A 22 -11.32 11.43 -5.23
CA ASP A 22 -10.35 11.71 -6.29
C ASP A 22 -9.56 10.45 -6.66
N SER A 23 -9.26 9.59 -5.70
CA SER A 23 -8.61 8.32 -5.95
C SER A 23 -9.49 7.39 -6.82
N PHE A 24 -10.79 7.33 -6.57
CA PHE A 24 -11.72 6.59 -7.43
C PHE A 24 -11.72 7.10 -8.88
N LYS A 25 -11.66 8.41 -9.09
CA LYS A 25 -11.56 8.99 -10.45
C LYS A 25 -10.28 8.57 -11.16
N ARG A 26 -9.20 8.30 -10.43
CA ARG A 26 -7.94 7.79 -10.96
C ARG A 26 -7.94 6.27 -11.20
N GLY A 27 -8.97 5.58 -10.75
CA GLY A 27 -9.12 4.13 -10.88
C GLY A 27 -8.59 3.34 -9.68
N ASP A 28 -8.17 3.98 -8.60
CA ASP A 28 -7.81 3.30 -7.36
C ASP A 28 -9.05 2.58 -6.79
N TRP A 29 -8.86 1.46 -6.13
CA TRP A 29 -9.91 0.60 -5.56
C TRP A 29 -10.84 -0.10 -6.57
N SER A 30 -10.77 0.25 -7.86
CA SER A 30 -11.72 -0.25 -8.88
C SER A 30 -11.69 -1.77 -9.04
N ASN A 31 -10.52 -2.37 -8.94
CA ASN A 31 -10.30 -3.81 -9.18
C ASN A 31 -9.96 -4.60 -7.91
N THR A 32 -9.91 -3.96 -6.75
CA THR A 32 -9.41 -4.57 -5.50
C THR A 32 -10.20 -5.81 -5.11
N LYS A 33 -11.52 -5.77 -5.19
CA LYS A 33 -12.38 -6.93 -4.88
C LYS A 33 -12.12 -8.09 -5.83
N GLU A 34 -11.98 -7.82 -7.12
CA GLU A 34 -11.66 -8.83 -8.12
C GLU A 34 -10.28 -9.45 -7.84
N LEU A 35 -9.26 -8.62 -7.59
CA LEU A 35 -7.91 -9.09 -7.26
C LEU A 35 -7.90 -10.00 -6.03
N ILE A 36 -8.59 -9.61 -4.96
CA ILE A 36 -8.70 -10.42 -3.74
C ILE A 36 -9.43 -11.74 -4.02
N SER A 37 -10.46 -11.75 -4.86
CA SER A 37 -11.21 -12.96 -5.22
C SER A 37 -10.36 -14.01 -5.94
N LYS A 38 -9.29 -13.62 -6.62
CA LYS A 38 -8.34 -14.54 -7.29
C LYS A 38 -7.49 -15.33 -6.28
N GLY A 39 -7.44 -14.91 -5.03
CA GLY A 39 -6.78 -15.60 -3.94
C GLY A 39 -5.31 -15.21 -3.73
N LYS A 40 -4.80 -15.59 -2.57
CA LYS A 40 -3.48 -15.17 -2.07
C LYS A 40 -2.32 -15.66 -2.94
N GLU A 41 -2.38 -16.92 -3.37
CA GLU A 41 -1.31 -17.51 -4.18
C GLU A 41 -1.23 -16.84 -5.56
N TRP A 42 -2.38 -16.50 -6.14
CA TRP A 42 -2.41 -15.76 -7.40
C TRP A 42 -1.76 -14.37 -7.22
N ILE A 43 -2.13 -13.62 -6.20
CA ILE A 43 -1.55 -12.29 -5.92
C ILE A 43 -0.03 -12.39 -5.75
N ILE A 44 0.45 -13.36 -4.95
CA ILE A 44 1.90 -13.54 -4.75
C ILE A 44 2.60 -13.88 -6.07
N ASN A 45 1.98 -14.69 -6.93
CA ASN A 45 2.53 -15.02 -8.24
C ASN A 45 2.60 -13.79 -9.16
N GLU A 46 1.54 -12.97 -9.23
CA GLU A 46 1.56 -11.75 -10.02
C GLU A 46 2.67 -10.79 -9.56
N VAL A 47 2.86 -10.64 -8.24
CA VAL A 47 3.96 -9.83 -7.70
C VAL A 47 5.34 -10.45 -8.01
N LYS A 48 5.46 -11.78 -8.11
CA LYS A 48 6.70 -12.41 -8.59
C LYS A 48 6.95 -12.14 -10.08
N LEU A 49 5.91 -12.31 -10.91
CA LEU A 49 5.99 -12.08 -12.36
C LEU A 49 6.28 -10.62 -12.71
N SER A 50 5.82 -9.68 -11.89
CA SER A 50 6.11 -8.26 -12.08
C SER A 50 7.55 -7.87 -11.78
N GLU A 51 8.35 -8.79 -11.21
CA GLU A 51 9.73 -8.56 -10.76
C GLU A 51 9.89 -7.35 -9.80
N LEU A 52 8.81 -6.96 -9.13
CA LEU A 52 8.83 -5.85 -8.15
C LEU A 52 9.87 -6.13 -7.08
N ARG A 53 10.73 -5.15 -6.84
CA ARG A 53 11.79 -5.19 -5.83
C ARG A 53 11.54 -4.18 -4.72
N GLY A 54 12.04 -4.51 -3.52
CA GLY A 54 12.03 -3.59 -2.39
C GLY A 54 12.77 -2.28 -2.70
N ARG A 55 12.24 -1.18 -2.18
CA ARG A 55 12.76 0.18 -2.39
C ARG A 55 13.49 0.75 -1.17
N GLY A 56 13.79 -0.09 -0.19
CA GLY A 56 14.54 0.29 1.02
C GLY A 56 16.05 0.04 0.94
N GLY A 57 16.62 -0.11 -0.26
CA GLY A 57 18.06 -0.27 -0.50
C GLY A 57 18.48 -1.67 -0.94
N ALA A 58 18.04 -2.74 -0.27
CA ALA A 58 18.47 -4.11 -0.58
C ALA A 58 17.93 -4.67 -1.90
N GLY A 59 16.84 -4.12 -2.44
CA GLY A 59 16.29 -4.56 -3.73
C GLY A 59 15.81 -6.01 -3.75
N PHE A 60 15.43 -6.59 -2.61
CA PHE A 60 14.98 -7.98 -2.55
C PHE A 60 13.66 -8.16 -3.32
N PRO A 61 13.47 -9.27 -4.09
CA PRO A 61 12.25 -9.52 -4.84
C PRO A 61 11.02 -9.63 -3.92
N THR A 62 10.06 -8.73 -4.09
CA THR A 62 8.91 -8.59 -3.18
C THR A 62 8.02 -9.84 -3.15
N GLY A 63 7.69 -10.40 -4.31
CA GLY A 63 6.85 -11.59 -4.39
C GLY A 63 7.51 -12.83 -3.79
N VAL A 64 8.84 -12.94 -3.88
CA VAL A 64 9.61 -13.99 -3.19
C VAL A 64 9.53 -13.80 -1.69
N LYS A 65 9.70 -12.58 -1.18
CA LYS A 65 9.56 -12.26 0.25
C LYS A 65 8.17 -12.63 0.77
N TRP A 66 7.12 -12.29 0.04
CA TRP A 66 5.75 -12.61 0.41
C TRP A 66 5.49 -14.13 0.44
N SER A 67 6.13 -14.90 -0.43
CA SER A 67 5.97 -16.36 -0.44
C SER A 67 6.57 -17.08 0.77
N PHE A 68 7.39 -16.40 1.57
CA PHE A 68 7.90 -16.92 2.84
C PHE A 68 6.92 -16.74 4.01
N ALA A 69 5.84 -15.97 3.81
CA ALA A 69 4.82 -15.80 4.84
C ALA A 69 4.17 -17.15 5.20
N PRO A 70 3.84 -17.39 6.48
CA PRO A 70 3.21 -18.61 6.91
C PRO A 70 1.88 -18.85 6.17
N LYS A 71 1.76 -20.01 5.52
CA LYS A 71 0.53 -20.39 4.81
C LYS A 71 -0.61 -20.77 5.76
N LYS A 72 -0.28 -21.31 6.92
CA LYS A 72 -1.25 -21.68 7.96
C LYS A 72 -1.17 -20.67 9.09
N ILE A 73 -2.33 -20.10 9.42
CA ILE A 73 -2.48 -19.24 10.59
C ILE A 73 -2.57 -20.16 11.80
N GLY A 74 -1.58 -20.08 12.70
CA GLY A 74 -1.61 -20.76 13.99
C GLY A 74 -2.40 -19.94 15.02
N SER A 75 -2.17 -20.19 16.30
CA SER A 75 -2.78 -19.44 17.42
C SER A 75 -2.25 -18.01 17.57
N ARG A 76 -1.14 -17.67 16.93
CA ARG A 76 -0.52 -16.35 17.01
C ARG A 76 -1.00 -15.44 15.87
N PRO A 77 -1.42 -14.20 16.17
CA PRO A 77 -1.78 -13.25 15.13
C PRO A 77 -0.56 -12.85 14.29
N HIS A 78 -0.76 -12.66 13.00
CA HIS A 78 0.24 -12.13 12.09
C HIS A 78 -0.04 -10.65 11.83
N TYR A 79 1.02 -9.87 11.78
CA TYR A 79 0.95 -8.44 11.54
C TYR A 79 1.77 -8.07 10.31
N LEU A 80 1.25 -7.16 9.51
CA LEU A 80 2.00 -6.48 8.47
C LEU A 80 2.43 -5.12 9.01
N VAL A 81 3.73 -4.83 8.93
CA VAL A 81 4.26 -3.51 9.28
C VAL A 81 4.83 -2.88 8.02
N ILE A 82 4.24 -1.78 7.61
CA ILE A 82 4.73 -0.97 6.50
C ILE A 82 5.73 0.02 7.07
N ASN A 83 6.98 -0.09 6.63
CA ASN A 83 8.01 0.87 6.97
C ASN A 83 7.89 2.09 6.05
N ALA A 84 7.40 3.20 6.61
CA ALA A 84 7.36 4.52 6.00
C ALA A 84 8.23 5.52 6.78
N ASP A 85 9.22 5.00 7.51
CA ASP A 85 10.26 5.80 8.18
C ASP A 85 11.34 6.18 7.18
N GLU A 86 11.17 7.33 6.56
CA GLU A 86 12.10 7.85 5.54
C GLU A 86 13.08 8.82 6.19
N SER A 87 14.19 8.27 6.68
CA SER A 87 15.16 9.02 7.50
C SER A 87 16.47 9.33 6.79
N GLU A 88 16.81 8.68 5.68
CA GLU A 88 18.04 8.91 4.96
C GLU A 88 18.05 10.29 4.28
N PRO A 89 19.15 11.06 4.40
CA PRO A 89 19.27 12.37 3.77
C PRO A 89 19.03 12.32 2.25
N GLY A 90 18.23 13.25 1.74
CA GLY A 90 17.92 13.35 0.31
C GLY A 90 16.80 12.43 -0.18
N THR A 91 16.19 11.61 0.68
CA THR A 91 15.04 10.78 0.32
C THR A 91 13.73 11.54 0.53
N CYS A 92 12.74 11.33 -0.37
CA CYS A 92 11.45 11.99 -0.30
C CYS A 92 10.29 11.14 -0.89
N LYS A 93 10.57 9.92 -1.35
CA LYS A 93 9.58 9.08 -2.05
C LYS A 93 8.39 8.69 -1.17
N ASP A 94 8.65 8.31 0.09
CA ASP A 94 7.60 7.83 0.99
C ASP A 94 6.73 9.00 1.46
N ARG A 95 7.36 10.14 1.74
CA ARG A 95 6.68 11.39 2.08
C ARG A 95 5.70 11.81 0.97
N ASP A 96 6.15 11.80 -0.27
CA ASP A 96 5.33 12.23 -1.40
C ASP A 96 4.18 11.24 -1.66
N ILE A 97 4.39 9.93 -1.49
CA ILE A 97 3.31 8.94 -1.57
C ILE A 97 2.26 9.20 -0.49
N MET A 98 2.68 9.41 0.75
CA MET A 98 1.75 9.68 1.87
C MET A 98 0.94 10.96 1.68
N ARG A 99 1.54 11.99 1.05
CA ARG A 99 0.87 13.28 0.78
C ARG A 99 -0.11 13.23 -0.37
N PHE A 100 0.28 12.60 -1.47
CA PHE A 100 -0.41 12.76 -2.74
C PHE A 100 -1.17 11.52 -3.19
N GLU A 101 -0.77 10.33 -2.70
CA GLU A 101 -1.39 9.06 -3.05
C GLU A 101 -1.70 8.17 -1.81
N PRO A 102 -2.22 8.76 -0.70
CA PRO A 102 -2.43 7.99 0.53
C PRO A 102 -3.42 6.83 0.32
N GLN A 103 -4.45 7.00 -0.50
CA GLN A 103 -5.43 5.94 -0.78
C GLN A 103 -4.81 4.76 -1.51
N LYS A 104 -3.90 5.00 -2.46
CA LYS A 104 -3.15 3.93 -3.15
C LYS A 104 -2.26 3.16 -2.18
N LEU A 105 -1.65 3.83 -1.20
CA LEU A 105 -0.90 3.17 -0.14
C LEU A 105 -1.80 2.27 0.71
N ILE A 106 -2.98 2.75 1.13
CA ILE A 106 -3.94 1.97 1.94
C ILE A 106 -4.45 0.75 1.16
N GLU A 107 -4.80 0.92 -0.12
CA GLU A 107 -5.18 -0.19 -1.00
C GLU A 107 -4.07 -1.24 -1.09
N GLY A 108 -2.81 -0.80 -1.30
CA GLY A 108 -1.65 -1.68 -1.30
C GLY A 108 -1.44 -2.41 0.02
N CYS A 109 -1.69 -1.76 1.16
CA CYS A 109 -1.65 -2.37 2.48
C CYS A 109 -2.70 -3.48 2.62
N LEU A 110 -3.93 -3.27 2.13
CA LEU A 110 -4.99 -4.29 2.14
C LEU A 110 -4.58 -5.52 1.32
N ILE A 111 -4.14 -5.31 0.08
CA ILE A 111 -3.73 -6.40 -0.82
C ILE A 111 -2.57 -7.19 -0.22
N ALA A 112 -1.55 -6.49 0.29
CA ALA A 112 -0.40 -7.13 0.92
C ALA A 112 -0.78 -7.90 2.19
N ALA A 113 -1.58 -7.30 3.08
CA ALA A 113 -2.06 -7.94 4.31
C ALA A 113 -2.84 -9.23 4.00
N TYR A 114 -3.72 -9.19 3.01
CA TYR A 114 -4.45 -10.36 2.55
C TYR A 114 -3.50 -11.44 2.01
N ALA A 115 -2.56 -11.07 1.14
CA ALA A 115 -1.63 -12.01 0.52
C ALA A 115 -0.74 -12.74 1.55
N VAL A 116 -0.28 -12.05 2.60
CA VAL A 116 0.61 -12.62 3.63
C VAL A 116 -0.13 -13.13 4.87
N ASN A 117 -1.45 -13.24 4.85
CA ASN A 117 -2.28 -13.66 6.00
C ASN A 117 -2.14 -12.76 7.25
N ALA A 118 -1.96 -11.47 7.08
CA ALA A 118 -1.88 -10.57 8.21
C ALA A 118 -3.28 -10.22 8.76
N HIS A 119 -3.41 -10.21 10.09
CA HIS A 119 -4.65 -9.85 10.80
C HIS A 119 -4.81 -8.34 10.95
N LYS A 120 -3.68 -7.64 11.02
CA LYS A 120 -3.61 -6.18 11.11
C LYS A 120 -2.43 -5.66 10.32
N CYS A 121 -2.60 -4.46 9.78
CA CYS A 121 -1.55 -3.68 9.16
C CYS A 121 -1.27 -2.44 10.00
N TYR A 122 0.00 -2.15 10.23
CA TYR A 122 0.49 -0.94 10.86
C TYR A 122 1.37 -0.20 9.87
N ILE A 123 1.22 1.12 9.79
CA ILE A 123 2.11 1.99 9.00
C ILE A 123 2.98 2.73 10.00
N TYR A 124 4.28 2.45 9.99
CA TYR A 124 5.26 3.12 10.83
C TYR A 124 5.85 4.31 10.10
N ILE A 125 5.64 5.50 10.64
CA ILE A 125 6.16 6.77 10.11
C ILE A 125 7.07 7.42 11.15
N ARG A 126 7.99 8.25 10.71
CA ARG A 126 8.84 9.02 11.62
C ARG A 126 8.06 10.13 12.34
N GLY A 127 8.48 10.48 13.56
CA GLY A 127 7.78 11.44 14.41
C GLY A 127 7.63 12.84 13.82
N GLU A 128 8.54 13.25 12.95
CA GLU A 128 8.52 14.56 12.29
C GLU A 128 7.47 14.67 11.17
N TYR A 129 6.93 13.53 10.71
CA TYR A 129 5.93 13.49 9.65
C TYR A 129 4.50 13.71 10.17
N THR A 130 4.28 14.78 10.93
CA THR A 130 2.98 15.09 11.53
C THR A 130 1.89 15.29 10.49
N LYS A 131 2.16 16.07 9.45
CA LYS A 131 1.21 16.30 8.35
C LYS A 131 0.92 15.03 7.55
N GLU A 132 1.94 14.25 7.27
CA GLU A 132 1.80 12.97 6.58
C GLU A 132 0.95 11.99 7.40
N GLY A 133 1.10 12.01 8.72
CA GLY A 133 0.27 11.25 9.65
C GLY A 133 -1.20 11.68 9.57
N GLU A 134 -1.50 12.97 9.51
CA GLU A 134 -2.86 13.51 9.33
C GLU A 134 -3.46 13.07 7.98
N TYR A 135 -2.71 13.14 6.89
CA TYR A 135 -3.16 12.68 5.57
C TYR A 135 -3.47 11.18 5.57
N LEU A 136 -2.59 10.36 6.17
CA LEU A 136 -2.80 8.93 6.27
C LEU A 136 -3.99 8.59 7.16
N GLN A 137 -4.13 9.24 8.31
CA GLN A 137 -5.27 9.00 9.20
C GLN A 137 -6.58 9.33 8.51
N LYS A 138 -6.66 10.48 7.84
CA LYS A 138 -7.83 10.85 7.03
C LYS A 138 -8.15 9.80 5.96
N ALA A 139 -7.14 9.34 5.23
CA ALA A 139 -7.34 8.33 4.19
C ALA A 139 -7.82 6.99 4.76
N ILE A 140 -7.31 6.58 5.93
CA ILE A 140 -7.76 5.39 6.65
C ILE A 140 -9.22 5.54 7.08
N ASP A 141 -9.59 6.68 7.66
CA ASP A 141 -10.96 6.96 8.11
C ASP A 141 -11.94 6.91 6.93
N GLU A 142 -11.62 7.57 5.81
CA GLU A 142 -12.40 7.53 4.58
C GLU A 142 -12.57 6.08 4.05
N ALA A 143 -11.52 5.27 4.10
CA ALA A 143 -11.57 3.88 3.67
C ALA A 143 -12.44 3.00 4.60
N TYR A 144 -12.42 3.23 5.91
CA TYR A 144 -13.33 2.59 6.87
C TYR A 144 -14.78 3.00 6.65
N GLU A 145 -15.06 4.28 6.49
CA GLU A 145 -16.42 4.80 6.24
C GLU A 145 -17.07 4.20 4.99
N LYS A 146 -16.27 3.91 3.97
CA LYS A 146 -16.71 3.27 2.73
C LYS A 146 -16.64 1.73 2.75
N ASN A 147 -16.31 1.14 3.90
CA ASN A 147 -16.17 -0.31 4.05
C ASN A 147 -15.18 -0.94 3.04
N LEU A 148 -14.12 -0.21 2.69
CA LEU A 148 -13.06 -0.72 1.83
C LEU A 148 -12.05 -1.55 2.63
N ILE A 149 -11.91 -1.24 3.91
CA ILE A 149 -11.05 -1.95 4.88
C ILE A 149 -11.84 -2.21 6.17
N GLY A 150 -11.33 -3.11 7.00
CA GLY A 150 -11.93 -3.47 8.28
C GLY A 150 -12.41 -4.92 8.34
N LYS A 151 -13.32 -5.20 9.26
CA LYS A 151 -13.96 -6.51 9.38
C LYS A 151 -15.20 -6.54 8.48
N ASN A 152 -15.10 -7.23 7.38
CA ASN A 152 -16.21 -7.57 6.51
C ASN A 152 -16.31 -9.09 6.42
#